data_c2a940f1bbd82ce718229dbc555a0a28
#
_entry.id   c2a940f1bbd82ce718229dbc555a0a28
#
_cell.length_a   1.000
_cell.length_b   1.000
_cell.length_c   1.000
_cell.angle_alpha   90.00
_cell.angle_beta   90.00
_cell.angle_gamma   90.00
#
_symmetry.space_group_name_H-M   'P 1'
#
loop_
_entity.id
_entity.type
_entity.pdbx_description
1 polymer ?
#
loop_
_entity_poly.entity_id
_entity_poly.type
_entity_poly.pdbx_seq_one_letter_code
_entity_poly.pdbx_strand_id
1 'polypeptide(L)'
;MTIALIATGGTIACTAAADGSLIPTVTGQELARSLSADIEVIEFRQLDSSSITLADLDELLGTVHVQLTRTDIDGILITHGTDSMEETAMALSIFDPGTKPVVLTGAQRSFDHPGGDGPRNLHDSLHLIEQGTPGVYIQFGGMTIPARGARKNHTFHLNGFESMPV
;
A
#
# COMPACT_ATOMS: atom_id res chain seq x y z
N MET A 1 15.17 3.23 12.25
CA MET A 1 14.50 3.38 10.94
C MET A 1 13.05 3.71 11.20
N THR A 2 12.61 4.85 10.70
CA THR A 2 11.24 5.34 10.85
C THR A 2 10.54 5.30 9.48
N ILE A 3 9.36 4.69 9.43
CA ILE A 3 8.58 4.52 8.20
C ILE A 3 7.29 5.31 8.31
N ALA A 4 6.96 6.07 7.26
CA ALA A 4 5.64 6.69 7.14
C ALA A 4 4.66 5.68 6.54
N LEU A 5 3.65 5.26 7.32
CA LEU A 5 2.53 4.46 6.83
C LEU A 5 1.36 5.39 6.46
N ILE A 6 1.06 5.47 5.18
CA ILE A 6 -0.09 6.22 4.66
C ILE A 6 -1.25 5.25 4.44
N ALA A 7 -2.28 5.36 5.27
CA ALA A 7 -3.44 4.49 5.22
C ALA A 7 -4.52 5.10 4.31
N THR A 8 -4.76 4.49 3.15
CA THR A 8 -5.77 4.98 2.18
C THR A 8 -7.03 4.12 2.13
N GLY A 9 -7.13 3.07 2.96
CA GLY A 9 -8.27 2.15 2.96
C GLY A 9 -8.02 0.87 2.17
N GLY A 10 -9.00 0.45 1.39
CA GLY A 10 -9.00 -0.81 0.66
C GLY A 10 -9.38 -2.03 1.52
N THR A 11 -9.44 -3.21 0.93
CA THR A 11 -9.87 -4.47 1.59
C THR A 11 -9.03 -4.82 2.81
N ILE A 12 -7.75 -4.45 2.83
CA ILE A 12 -6.85 -4.67 3.97
C ILE A 12 -7.33 -3.97 5.25
N ALA A 13 -8.10 -2.89 5.11
CA ALA A 13 -8.67 -2.09 6.20
C ALA A 13 -10.16 -2.38 6.44
N CYS A 14 -10.71 -3.44 5.83
CA CYS A 14 -12.12 -3.82 5.98
C CYS A 14 -12.30 -5.04 6.88
N THR A 15 -13.46 -5.12 7.52
CA THR A 15 -13.98 -6.34 8.15
C THR A 15 -15.26 -6.78 7.46
N ALA A 16 -15.60 -8.07 7.57
CA ALA A 16 -16.81 -8.62 6.99
C ALA A 16 -18.03 -8.32 7.88
N ALA A 17 -19.09 -7.77 7.29
CA ALA A 17 -20.39 -7.64 7.93
C ALA A 17 -21.17 -8.96 7.88
N ALA A 18 -22.27 -9.04 8.66
CA ALA A 18 -23.10 -10.24 8.73
C ALA A 18 -23.74 -10.65 7.37
N ASP A 19 -23.92 -9.70 6.48
CA ASP A 19 -24.43 -9.92 5.12
C ASP A 19 -23.34 -10.23 4.09
N GLY A 20 -22.06 -10.29 4.54
CA GLY A 20 -20.89 -10.54 3.69
C GLY A 20 -20.33 -9.31 3.00
N SER A 21 -20.92 -8.12 3.20
CA SER A 21 -20.32 -6.88 2.70
C SER A 21 -19.05 -6.53 3.47
N LEU A 22 -18.15 -5.79 2.83
CA LEU A 22 -16.92 -5.31 3.47
C LEU A 22 -17.13 -3.89 3.99
N ILE A 23 -16.82 -3.68 5.26
CA ILE A 23 -16.94 -2.39 5.93
C ILE A 23 -15.55 -1.90 6.34
N PRO A 24 -15.15 -0.67 5.98
CA PRO A 24 -13.86 -0.10 6.37
C PRO A 24 -13.90 0.29 7.86
N THR A 25 -13.36 -0.58 8.70
CA THR A 25 -13.38 -0.44 10.15
C THR A 25 -11.99 -0.37 10.77
N VAL A 26 -10.95 -0.76 10.02
CA VAL A 26 -9.58 -0.89 10.54
C VAL A 26 -8.79 0.37 10.21
N THR A 27 -8.17 0.94 11.22
CA THR A 27 -7.33 2.14 11.09
C THR A 27 -5.89 1.79 10.69
N GLY A 28 -5.15 2.75 10.16
CA GLY A 28 -3.72 2.61 9.90
C GLY A 28 -2.94 2.29 11.19
N GLN A 29 -3.37 2.84 12.33
CA GLN A 29 -2.80 2.52 13.64
C GLN A 29 -2.95 1.05 14.01
N GLU A 30 -4.09 0.43 13.68
CA GLU A 30 -4.32 -0.99 13.91
C GLU A 30 -3.45 -1.86 12.98
N LEU A 31 -3.33 -1.47 11.71
CA LEU A 31 -2.43 -2.14 10.75
C LEU A 31 -0.97 -2.05 11.20
N ALA A 32 -0.54 -0.89 11.69
CA ALA A 32 0.82 -0.65 12.17
C ALA A 32 1.21 -1.54 13.37
N ARG A 33 0.25 -1.93 14.22
CA ARG A 33 0.51 -2.77 15.40
C ARG A 33 1.13 -4.14 15.06
N SER A 34 0.93 -4.63 13.85
CA SER A 34 1.51 -5.89 13.39
C SER A 34 2.96 -5.75 12.90
N LEU A 35 3.47 -4.52 12.78
CA LEU A 35 4.79 -4.23 12.23
C LEU A 35 5.80 -3.98 13.35
N SER A 36 6.97 -4.60 13.23
CA SER A 36 8.06 -4.49 14.21
C SER A 36 9.04 -3.37 13.80
N ALA A 37 8.54 -2.15 13.60
CA ALA A 37 9.33 -0.97 13.23
C ALA A 37 8.77 0.28 13.89
N ASP A 38 9.51 1.37 13.83
CA ASP A 38 9.02 2.70 14.22
C ASP A 38 8.15 3.23 13.07
N ILE A 39 6.84 3.24 13.29
CA ILE A 39 5.85 3.61 12.27
C ILE A 39 5.17 4.91 12.64
N GLU A 40 5.32 5.92 11.79
CA GLU A 40 4.51 7.13 11.83
C GLU A 40 3.29 6.92 10.92
N VAL A 41 2.10 6.90 11.51
CA VAL A 41 0.85 6.64 10.77
C VAL A 41 0.22 7.94 10.31
N ILE A 42 -0.13 7.99 9.04
CA ILE A 42 -0.89 9.05 8.39
C ILE A 42 -2.22 8.45 7.95
N GLU A 43 -3.28 8.75 8.70
CA GLU A 43 -4.64 8.37 8.31
C GLU A 43 -5.09 9.30 7.17
N PHE A 44 -4.87 8.84 5.93
CA PHE A 44 -5.19 9.66 4.77
C PHE A 44 -6.71 9.72 4.54
N ARG A 45 -7.31 8.59 4.17
CA ARG A 45 -8.77 8.40 3.97
C ARG A 45 -9.10 6.92 3.94
N GLN A 46 -10.38 6.61 4.09
CA GLN A 46 -10.94 5.27 3.83
C GLN A 46 -11.54 5.27 2.41
N LEU A 47 -10.69 5.01 1.39
CA LEU A 47 -11.09 5.03 0.00
C LEU A 47 -11.40 3.60 -0.50
N ASP A 48 -12.46 3.50 -1.29
CA ASP A 48 -12.61 2.39 -2.23
C ASP A 48 -11.78 2.71 -3.49
N SER A 49 -10.79 1.87 -3.80
CA SER A 49 -9.88 2.13 -4.91
C SER A 49 -10.54 2.13 -6.28
N SER A 50 -11.73 1.53 -6.41
CA SER A 50 -12.54 1.59 -7.64
C SER A 50 -13.14 2.98 -7.90
N SER A 51 -13.17 3.85 -6.89
CA SER A 51 -13.77 5.17 -6.93
C SER A 51 -12.81 6.32 -6.64
N ILE A 52 -11.50 6.06 -6.60
CA ILE A 52 -10.47 7.09 -6.44
C ILE A 52 -10.56 8.10 -7.60
N THR A 53 -10.66 9.38 -7.23
CA THR A 53 -10.66 10.48 -8.18
C THR A 53 -9.26 11.01 -8.45
N LEU A 54 -9.10 11.81 -9.52
CA LEU A 54 -7.83 12.51 -9.77
C LEU A 54 -7.47 13.49 -8.64
N ALA A 55 -8.46 14.06 -7.95
CA ALA A 55 -8.22 14.94 -6.80
C ALA A 55 -7.67 14.14 -5.59
N ASP A 56 -8.20 12.94 -5.33
CA ASP A 56 -7.68 12.06 -4.29
C ASP A 56 -6.25 11.62 -4.60
N LEU A 57 -5.98 11.30 -5.86
CA LEU A 57 -4.64 10.92 -6.31
C LEU A 57 -3.64 12.09 -6.15
N ASP A 58 -4.00 13.29 -6.56
CA ASP A 58 -3.16 14.51 -6.43
C ASP A 58 -2.82 14.79 -4.96
N GLU A 59 -3.81 14.69 -4.07
CA GLU A 59 -3.61 14.85 -2.62
C GLU A 59 -2.70 13.76 -2.03
N LEU A 60 -2.85 12.51 -2.49
CA LEU A 60 -1.99 11.41 -2.09
C LEU A 60 -0.55 11.63 -2.56
N LEU A 61 -0.35 12.04 -3.81
CA LEU A 61 0.97 12.39 -4.35
C LEU A 61 1.63 13.51 -3.52
N GLY A 62 0.87 14.55 -3.18
CA GLY A 62 1.34 15.63 -2.31
C GLY A 62 1.74 15.13 -0.92
N THR A 63 0.94 14.25 -0.33
CA THR A 63 1.21 13.64 0.98
C THR A 63 2.50 12.82 0.94
N VAL A 64 2.68 11.98 -0.08
CA VAL A 64 3.92 11.19 -0.28
C VAL A 64 5.12 12.11 -0.46
N HIS A 65 4.99 13.17 -1.28
CA HIS A 65 6.07 14.14 -1.51
C HIS A 65 6.55 14.80 -0.21
N VAL A 66 5.63 15.19 0.67
CA VAL A 66 5.99 15.73 2.00
C VAL A 66 6.84 14.73 2.79
N GLN A 67 6.48 13.43 2.79
CA GLN A 67 7.27 12.42 3.50
C GLN A 67 8.63 12.15 2.85
N LEU A 68 8.71 12.23 1.53
CA LEU A 68 9.98 12.07 0.80
C LEU A 68 11.01 13.16 1.15
N THR A 69 10.55 14.40 1.41
CA THR A 69 11.43 15.52 1.77
C THR A 69 11.92 15.48 3.21
N ARG A 70 11.31 14.70 4.09
CA ARG A 70 11.70 14.58 5.50
C ARG A 70 12.97 13.76 5.64
N THR A 71 13.91 14.21 6.48
CA THR A 71 15.19 13.52 6.73
C THR A 71 15.07 12.43 7.81
N ASP A 72 14.00 12.44 8.59
CA ASP A 72 13.71 11.50 9.68
C ASP A 72 12.84 10.31 9.23
N ILE A 73 12.38 10.30 7.98
CA ILE A 73 11.66 9.17 7.36
C ILE A 73 12.60 8.42 6.41
N ASP A 74 12.71 7.11 6.60
CA ASP A 74 13.60 6.23 5.81
C ASP A 74 12.89 5.58 4.62
N GLY A 75 11.58 5.42 4.69
CA GLY A 75 10.76 4.85 3.61
C GLY A 75 9.27 5.08 3.81
N ILE A 76 8.49 4.81 2.78
CA ILE A 76 7.05 5.04 2.77
C ILE A 76 6.33 3.73 2.46
N LEU A 77 5.37 3.38 3.30
CA LEU A 77 4.45 2.27 3.12
C LEU A 77 3.04 2.83 2.88
N ILE A 78 2.38 2.41 1.81
CA ILE A 78 1.03 2.85 1.47
C ILE A 78 0.12 1.64 1.45
N THR A 79 -0.90 1.60 2.31
CA THR A 79 -1.97 0.60 2.17
C THR A 79 -3.03 1.11 1.23
N HIS A 80 -3.43 0.28 0.27
CA HIS A 80 -4.26 0.71 -0.86
C HIS A 80 -5.21 -0.42 -1.30
N GLY A 81 -6.36 -0.08 -1.85
CA GLY A 81 -7.21 -1.05 -2.52
C GLY A 81 -6.61 -1.51 -3.85
N THR A 82 -6.92 -2.74 -4.26
CA THR A 82 -6.23 -3.38 -5.39
C THR A 82 -6.71 -2.93 -6.77
N ASP A 83 -7.88 -2.26 -6.88
CA ASP A 83 -8.50 -1.96 -8.18
C ASP A 83 -7.81 -0.84 -8.97
N SER A 84 -7.15 0.11 -8.28
CA SER A 84 -6.36 1.18 -8.89
C SER A 84 -4.96 1.31 -8.30
N MET A 85 -4.45 0.24 -7.68
CA MET A 85 -3.10 0.25 -7.08
C MET A 85 -2.01 0.44 -8.14
N GLU A 86 -2.16 -0.16 -9.32
CA GLU A 86 -1.19 -0.06 -10.40
C GLU A 86 -1.13 1.37 -10.97
N GLU A 87 -2.27 2.05 -11.10
CA GLU A 87 -2.34 3.43 -11.56
C GLU A 87 -1.72 4.39 -10.54
N THR A 88 -2.03 4.18 -9.25
CA THR A 88 -1.43 4.97 -8.17
C THR A 88 0.09 4.75 -8.12
N ALA A 89 0.54 3.50 -8.21
CA ALA A 89 1.97 3.18 -8.25
C ALA A 89 2.66 3.81 -9.46
N MET A 90 2.03 3.74 -10.64
CA MET A 90 2.55 4.37 -11.86
C MET A 90 2.66 5.89 -11.71
N ALA A 91 1.62 6.55 -11.18
CA ALA A 91 1.64 7.99 -10.92
C ALA A 91 2.80 8.37 -9.98
N LEU A 92 2.96 7.66 -8.87
CA LEU A 92 4.08 7.86 -7.94
C LEU A 92 5.44 7.63 -8.59
N SER A 93 5.56 6.72 -9.55
CA SER A 93 6.83 6.43 -10.25
C SER A 93 7.30 7.54 -11.18
N ILE A 94 6.43 8.52 -11.46
CA ILE A 94 6.81 9.73 -12.22
C ILE A 94 7.63 10.67 -11.34
N PHE A 95 7.41 10.65 -10.03
CA PHE A 95 8.23 11.36 -9.08
C PHE A 95 9.48 10.53 -8.76
N ASP A 96 10.63 11.18 -8.69
CA ASP A 96 11.84 10.53 -8.22
C ASP A 96 11.78 10.43 -6.68
N PRO A 97 11.66 9.23 -6.10
CA PRO A 97 11.69 9.07 -4.65
C PRO A 97 13.06 9.35 -4.03
N GLY A 98 14.06 9.67 -4.86
CA GLY A 98 15.42 9.92 -4.43
C GLY A 98 16.07 8.64 -3.87
N THR A 99 16.44 8.68 -2.58
CA THR A 99 17.09 7.55 -1.90
C THR A 99 16.13 6.69 -1.08
N LYS A 100 14.82 6.91 -1.18
CA LYS A 100 13.84 6.23 -0.34
C LYS A 100 12.98 5.25 -1.15
N PRO A 101 12.70 4.06 -0.59
CA PRO A 101 11.68 3.17 -1.12
C PRO A 101 10.27 3.70 -0.82
N VAL A 102 9.38 3.59 -1.79
CA VAL A 102 7.93 3.80 -1.66
C VAL A 102 7.25 2.50 -2.05
N VAL A 103 6.56 1.88 -1.11
CA VAL A 103 5.97 0.55 -1.31
C VAL A 103 4.45 0.63 -1.11
N LEU A 104 3.71 0.24 -2.14
CA LEU A 104 2.26 0.05 -2.05
C LEU A 104 1.95 -1.41 -1.76
N THR A 105 0.96 -1.62 -0.90
CA THR A 105 0.43 -2.94 -0.61
C THR A 105 -1.06 -2.88 -0.27
N GLY A 106 -1.67 -4.04 -0.15
CA GLY A 106 -3.09 -4.20 0.17
C GLY A 106 -3.40 -5.65 0.52
N ALA A 107 -4.65 -6.03 0.38
CA ALA A 107 -5.08 -7.42 0.57
C ALA A 107 -6.24 -7.77 -0.34
N GLN A 108 -6.34 -9.06 -0.71
CA GLN A 108 -7.50 -9.63 -1.38
C GLN A 108 -8.59 -10.04 -0.38
N ARG A 109 -8.21 -10.31 0.86
CA ARG A 109 -9.11 -10.73 1.93
C ARG A 109 -9.19 -9.68 3.02
N SER A 110 -10.36 -9.58 3.66
CA SER A 110 -10.56 -8.64 4.75
C SER A 110 -9.62 -8.91 5.93
N PHE A 111 -9.44 -7.89 6.75
CA PHE A 111 -8.56 -7.91 7.92
C PHE A 111 -8.90 -9.06 8.90
N ASP A 112 -10.18 -9.32 9.11
CA ASP A 112 -10.70 -10.36 10.01
C ASP A 112 -10.80 -11.76 9.38
N HIS A 113 -10.43 -11.90 8.10
CA HIS A 113 -10.48 -13.21 7.43
C HIS A 113 -9.43 -14.16 8.02
N PRO A 114 -9.78 -15.40 8.45
CA PRO A 114 -8.86 -16.35 9.09
C PRO A 114 -7.61 -16.72 8.27
N GLY A 115 -7.68 -16.57 6.95
CA GLY A 115 -6.55 -16.77 6.03
C GLY A 115 -6.19 -15.47 5.30
N GLY A 116 -6.33 -14.32 5.98
CA GLY A 116 -6.04 -12.99 5.41
C GLY A 116 -4.59 -12.87 4.93
N ASP A 117 -4.41 -12.25 3.77
CA ASP A 117 -3.10 -12.00 3.16
C ASP A 117 -2.49 -10.67 3.59
N GLY A 118 -3.29 -9.78 4.18
CA GLY A 118 -2.86 -8.45 4.62
C GLY A 118 -1.63 -8.44 5.54
N PRO A 119 -1.61 -9.21 6.64
CA PRO A 119 -0.47 -9.24 7.56
C PRO A 119 0.83 -9.65 6.88
N ARG A 120 0.79 -10.65 5.98
CA ARG A 120 1.97 -11.07 5.22
C ARG A 120 2.42 -9.97 4.26
N ASN A 121 1.50 -9.39 3.51
CA ASN A 121 1.80 -8.33 2.56
C ASN A 121 2.41 -7.10 3.25
N LEU A 122 1.92 -6.72 4.44
CA LEU A 122 2.49 -5.65 5.26
C LEU A 122 3.92 -6.00 5.71
N HIS A 123 4.14 -7.22 6.18
CA HIS A 123 5.45 -7.67 6.65
C HIS A 123 6.49 -7.72 5.52
N ASP A 124 6.10 -8.28 4.36
CA ASP A 124 6.95 -8.33 3.17
C ASP A 124 7.28 -6.92 2.67
N SER A 125 6.33 -5.98 2.77
CA SER A 125 6.53 -4.56 2.43
C SER A 125 7.52 -3.88 3.37
N LEU A 126 7.40 -4.12 4.68
CA LEU A 126 8.36 -3.62 5.66
C LEU A 126 9.77 -4.11 5.34
N HIS A 127 9.92 -5.41 5.08
CA HIS A 127 11.20 -6.01 4.74
C HIS A 127 11.81 -5.40 3.46
N LEU A 128 10.99 -5.12 2.44
CA LEU A 128 11.46 -4.45 1.22
C LEU A 128 11.98 -3.03 1.53
N ILE A 129 11.27 -2.28 2.38
CA ILE A 129 11.70 -0.94 2.80
C ILE A 129 13.03 -1.01 3.57
N GLU A 130 13.19 -2.01 4.45
CA GLU A 130 14.44 -2.23 5.21
C GLU A 130 15.66 -2.50 4.33
N GLN A 131 15.47 -3.07 3.15
CA GLN A 131 16.54 -3.24 2.16
C GLN A 131 17.04 -1.91 1.59
N GLY A 132 16.26 -0.84 1.72
CA GLY A 132 16.64 0.52 1.34
C GLY A 132 16.81 0.74 -0.17
N THR A 133 16.26 -0.15 -1.02
CA THR A 133 16.35 0.02 -2.47
C THR A 133 15.41 1.13 -2.93
N PRO A 134 15.93 2.26 -3.46
CA PRO A 134 15.11 3.36 -3.92
C PRO A 134 14.18 2.95 -5.06
N GLY A 135 13.00 3.54 -5.09
CA GLY A 135 12.03 3.30 -6.16
C GLY A 135 10.61 3.17 -5.64
N VAL A 136 9.68 3.00 -6.56
CA VAL A 136 8.26 2.75 -6.26
C VAL A 136 7.92 1.32 -6.64
N TYR A 137 7.34 0.58 -5.69
CA TYR A 137 7.06 -0.84 -5.82
C TYR A 137 5.64 -1.16 -5.35
N ILE A 138 5.06 -2.20 -5.95
CA ILE A 138 3.95 -2.94 -5.37
C ILE A 138 4.53 -4.21 -4.74
N GLN A 139 4.30 -4.40 -3.43
CA GLN A 139 4.62 -5.63 -2.72
C GLN A 139 3.32 -6.38 -2.46
N PHE A 140 3.11 -7.50 -3.15
CA PHE A 140 1.84 -8.21 -3.09
C PHE A 140 2.00 -9.71 -3.36
N GLY A 141 1.35 -10.55 -2.56
CA GLY A 141 1.35 -12.01 -2.74
C GLY A 141 2.73 -12.65 -2.72
N GLY A 142 3.68 -12.06 -2.00
CA GLY A 142 5.08 -12.50 -1.92
C GLY A 142 5.95 -12.05 -3.10
N MET A 143 5.46 -11.15 -3.96
CA MET A 143 6.19 -10.62 -5.10
C MET A 143 6.47 -9.13 -4.92
N THR A 144 7.69 -8.72 -5.27
CA THR A 144 8.10 -7.33 -5.41
C THR A 144 8.02 -6.93 -6.87
N ILE A 145 7.16 -5.98 -7.20
CA ILE A 145 6.86 -5.57 -8.57
C ILE A 145 7.19 -4.08 -8.71
N PRO A 146 8.13 -3.69 -9.58
CA PRO A 146 8.37 -2.28 -9.88
C PRO A 146 7.08 -1.62 -10.39
N ALA A 147 6.81 -0.40 -9.94
CA ALA A 147 5.58 0.32 -10.32
C ALA A 147 5.41 0.46 -11.84
N ARG A 148 6.52 0.72 -12.56
CA ARG A 148 6.52 0.70 -14.01
C ARG A 148 6.41 -0.74 -14.50
N GLY A 149 5.35 -1.04 -15.22
CA GLY A 149 5.03 -2.39 -15.68
C GLY A 149 4.20 -3.22 -14.70
N ALA A 150 3.87 -2.71 -13.52
CA ALA A 150 2.93 -3.39 -12.63
C ALA A 150 1.53 -3.46 -13.25
N ARG A 151 0.90 -4.63 -13.14
CA ARG A 151 -0.43 -4.87 -13.64
C ARG A 151 -1.19 -5.83 -12.72
N LYS A 152 -2.45 -5.50 -12.41
CA LYS A 152 -3.38 -6.43 -11.78
C LYS A 152 -3.86 -7.44 -12.84
N ASN A 153 -3.52 -8.71 -12.67
CA ASN A 153 -3.87 -9.77 -13.60
C ASN A 153 -5.03 -10.64 -13.11
N HIS A 154 -5.39 -10.53 -11.83
CA HIS A 154 -6.50 -11.33 -11.28
C HIS A 154 -7.19 -10.64 -10.09
N THR A 155 -8.52 -10.73 -10.06
CA THR A 155 -9.34 -10.06 -9.04
C THR A 155 -9.32 -10.75 -7.67
N PHE A 156 -9.16 -12.09 -7.63
CA PHE A 156 -9.31 -12.88 -6.40
C PHE A 156 -8.08 -13.67 -5.97
N HIS A 157 -7.09 -13.85 -6.85
CA HIS A 157 -5.87 -14.57 -6.48
C HIS A 157 -5.02 -13.75 -5.53
N LEU A 158 -4.40 -14.44 -4.55
CA LEU A 158 -3.52 -13.79 -3.57
C LEU A 158 -2.24 -13.23 -4.19
N ASN A 159 -1.87 -13.71 -5.38
CA ASN A 159 -0.79 -13.17 -6.22
C ASN A 159 -1.36 -12.44 -7.44
N GLY A 160 -2.35 -11.56 -7.22
CA GLY A 160 -3.15 -10.91 -8.26
C GLY A 160 -2.43 -9.83 -9.09
N PHE A 161 -1.12 -9.64 -8.91
CA PHE A 161 -0.31 -8.69 -9.66
C PHE A 161 0.86 -9.37 -10.38
N GLU A 162 1.28 -8.80 -11.50
CA GLU A 162 2.42 -9.25 -12.28
C GLU A 162 3.25 -8.06 -12.78
N SER A 163 4.48 -8.33 -13.21
CA SER A 163 5.33 -7.36 -13.88
C SER A 163 5.31 -7.61 -15.39
N MET A 164 4.93 -6.59 -16.14
CA MET A 164 5.04 -6.59 -17.60
C MET A 164 6.40 -6.05 -18.03
N PRO A 165 6.98 -6.52 -19.14
CA PRO A 165 8.16 -5.90 -19.73
C PRO A 165 7.91 -4.43 -20.05
N VAL A 166 8.83 -3.54 -19.68
CA VAL A 166 8.82 -2.09 -19.95
C VAL A 166 9.97 -1.74 -20.85
#